data_72201afec6bb35d63ffe008be8e510a5
#
_entry.id   72201afec6bb35d63ffe008be8e510a5
#
_cell.length_a   1.000
_cell.length_b   1.000
_cell.length_c   1.000
_cell.angle_alpha   90.00
_cell.angle_beta   90.00
_cell.angle_gamma   90.00
#
_symmetry.space_group_name_H-M   'P 1'
#
loop_
_entity.id
_entity.type
_entity.pdbx_description
1 polymer ?
#
loop_
_entity_poly.entity_id
_entity_poly.type
_entity_poly.pdbx_seq_one_letter_code
_entity_poly.pdbx_strand_id
1 'polypeptide(L)'
;MVVTDPTWIEKGMHLANCSSKEFSFEIVKRCDIVAQVGAETFGAKGGMAESERHHGWASWVVGRPEQQARIPKRPVSNLDFVNYPSLIDLLNNPSMRRTSPAQITFFHNLGLLGFQFAAVAAKTYQMARAKGVGLEMSTAPFLQDIRD
;
A
#
# COMPACT_ATOMS: atom_id res chain seq x y z
N MET A 1 -11.45 4.60 13.10
CA MET A 1 -11.40 3.69 14.24
C MET A 1 -10.13 2.86 14.06
N VAL A 2 -9.24 2.86 15.03
CA VAL A 2 -8.06 1.97 15.03
C VAL A 2 -8.57 0.57 15.41
N VAL A 3 -8.18 -0.43 14.66
CA VAL A 3 -8.69 -1.80 14.84
C VAL A 3 -7.81 -2.59 15.80
N THR A 4 -6.52 -2.26 15.89
CA THR A 4 -5.53 -3.03 16.65
C THR A 4 -5.24 -2.38 18.00
N ASP A 5 -5.39 -3.16 19.07
CA ASP A 5 -5.01 -2.75 20.41
C ASP A 5 -3.48 -2.83 20.56
N PRO A 6 -2.80 -1.76 21.03
CA PRO A 6 -1.35 -1.78 21.27
C PRO A 6 -0.87 -2.88 22.21
N THR A 7 -1.73 -3.36 23.13
CA THR A 7 -1.37 -4.42 24.08
C THR A 7 -1.16 -5.78 23.43
N TRP A 8 -1.67 -5.98 22.22
CA TRP A 8 -1.51 -7.25 21.49
C TRP A 8 -0.14 -7.41 20.83
N ILE A 9 0.66 -6.32 20.81
CA ILE A 9 1.93 -6.31 20.06
C ILE A 9 3.04 -6.90 20.92
N GLU A 10 3.57 -8.02 20.45
CA GLU A 10 4.62 -8.80 21.10
C GLU A 10 5.90 -8.84 20.29
N LYS A 11 7.01 -9.16 20.94
CA LYS A 11 8.32 -9.33 20.30
C LYS A 11 8.26 -10.38 19.19
N GLY A 12 8.93 -10.09 18.10
CA GLY A 12 9.03 -10.97 16.93
C GLY A 12 7.87 -10.88 15.95
N MET A 13 6.82 -10.13 16.25
CA MET A 13 5.70 -9.97 15.33
C MET A 13 6.09 -9.24 14.04
N HIS A 14 5.42 -9.61 12.96
CA HIS A 14 5.38 -8.85 11.73
C HIS A 14 3.97 -8.29 11.53
N LEU A 15 3.87 -6.98 11.41
CA LEU A 15 2.62 -6.26 11.21
C LEU A 15 2.57 -5.75 9.79
N ALA A 16 1.43 -5.88 9.16
CA ALA A 16 1.16 -5.28 7.85
C ALA A 16 -0.25 -4.69 7.83
N ASN A 17 -0.43 -3.56 7.19
CA ASN A 17 -1.73 -2.96 7.01
C ASN A 17 -2.20 -3.03 5.56
N CYS A 18 -3.51 -3.04 5.38
CA CYS A 18 -4.17 -2.87 4.09
C CYS A 18 -4.89 -1.51 4.00
N SER A 19 -5.00 -0.81 5.12
CA SER A 19 -5.62 0.51 5.22
C SER A 19 -4.85 1.41 6.19
N SER A 20 -4.88 2.71 5.95
CA SER A 20 -4.17 3.72 6.76
C SER A 20 -4.66 3.87 8.20
N LYS A 21 -5.78 3.23 8.58
CA LYS A 21 -6.43 3.40 9.88
C LYS A 21 -6.41 2.15 10.78
N GLU A 22 -5.72 1.10 10.37
CA GLU A 22 -5.73 -0.16 11.11
C GLU A 22 -4.84 -0.11 12.35
N PHE A 23 -3.72 0.60 12.24
CA PHE A 23 -2.76 0.74 13.33
C PHE A 23 -2.64 2.18 13.79
N SER A 24 -2.46 2.37 15.10
CA SER A 24 -2.15 3.66 15.67
C SER A 24 -0.67 4.02 15.47
N PHE A 25 -0.37 5.31 15.54
CA PHE A 25 1.01 5.78 15.51
C PHE A 25 1.88 5.18 16.63
N GLU A 26 1.29 4.96 17.80
CA GLU A 26 1.97 4.36 18.95
C GLU A 26 2.44 2.94 18.67
N ILE A 27 1.65 2.16 17.94
CA ILE A 27 2.04 0.82 17.50
C ILE A 27 3.24 0.89 16.56
N VAL A 28 3.18 1.78 15.56
CA VAL A 28 4.27 1.91 14.58
C VAL A 28 5.57 2.35 15.24
N LYS A 29 5.50 3.24 16.24
CA LYS A 29 6.69 3.66 17.02
C LYS A 29 7.33 2.54 17.85
N ARG A 30 6.59 1.50 18.18
CA ARG A 30 7.11 0.35 18.90
C ARG A 30 7.81 -0.66 17.99
N CYS A 31 7.70 -0.49 16.69
CA CYS A 31 8.34 -1.38 15.74
C CYS A 31 9.80 -1.00 15.54
N ASP A 32 10.68 -2.00 15.56
CA ASP A 32 12.11 -1.82 15.36
C ASP A 32 12.45 -1.50 13.89
N ILE A 33 11.65 -2.03 12.98
CA ILE A 33 11.80 -1.82 11.55
C ILE A 33 10.44 -1.46 10.97
N VAL A 34 10.39 -0.29 10.33
CA VAL A 34 9.22 0.18 9.60
C VAL A 34 9.60 0.35 8.14
N ALA A 35 8.83 -0.21 7.24
CA ALA A 35 9.05 -0.09 5.82
C ALA A 35 7.73 0.13 5.07
N GLN A 36 7.82 0.59 3.85
CA GLN A 36 6.67 0.85 2.98
C GLN A 36 6.84 0.22 1.60
N VAL A 37 5.76 0.09 0.85
CA VAL A 37 5.78 -0.44 -0.53
C VAL A 37 6.61 0.45 -1.44
N GLY A 38 6.42 1.76 -1.37
CA GLY A 38 7.14 2.74 -2.16
C GLY A 38 6.52 4.13 -2.02
N ALA A 39 7.34 5.12 -1.71
CA ALA A 39 6.91 6.48 -1.46
C ALA A 39 6.38 7.21 -2.69
N GLU A 40 6.76 6.76 -3.87
CA GLU A 40 6.52 7.51 -5.11
C GLU A 40 5.12 7.31 -5.70
N THR A 41 4.35 6.38 -5.17
CA THR A 41 3.11 5.94 -5.79
C THR A 41 1.95 6.91 -5.68
N PHE A 42 2.04 7.91 -4.82
CA PHE A 42 0.92 8.83 -4.60
C PHE A 42 1.35 10.29 -4.47
N GLY A 43 2.30 10.72 -5.27
CA GLY A 43 2.63 12.14 -5.38
C GLY A 43 3.38 12.72 -4.17
N ALA A 44 3.92 11.89 -3.29
CA ALA A 44 4.64 12.37 -2.12
C ALA A 44 5.90 13.17 -2.48
N LYS A 45 6.49 12.93 -3.64
CA LYS A 45 7.61 13.71 -4.18
C LYS A 45 7.28 14.43 -5.48
N GLY A 46 6.08 14.30 -6.00
CA GLY A 46 5.70 14.72 -7.36
C GLY A 46 5.02 16.07 -7.47
N GLY A 47 5.18 16.99 -6.52
CA GLY A 47 4.71 18.37 -6.70
C GLY A 47 3.23 18.60 -6.41
N MET A 48 2.54 17.68 -5.77
CA MET A 48 1.19 17.94 -5.27
C MET A 48 1.25 18.89 -4.07
N ALA A 49 0.48 19.94 -4.10
CA ALA A 49 0.32 20.85 -2.97
C ALA A 49 -0.17 20.06 -1.74
N GLU A 50 0.29 20.44 -0.55
CA GLU A 50 -0.10 19.78 0.71
C GLU A 50 -1.63 19.75 0.90
N SER A 51 -2.32 20.76 0.39
CA SER A 51 -3.78 20.81 0.34
C SER A 51 -4.43 19.69 -0.49
N GLU A 52 -3.73 19.18 -1.49
CA GLU A 52 -4.23 18.12 -2.38
C GLU A 52 -4.03 16.73 -1.78
N ARG A 53 -3.06 16.55 -0.90
CA ARG A 53 -2.83 15.27 -0.18
C ARG A 53 -3.94 14.91 0.79
N HIS A 54 -4.76 15.87 1.17
CA HIS A 54 -5.83 15.68 2.16
C HIS A 54 -7.16 15.22 1.55
N HIS A 55 -7.27 15.28 0.25
CA HIS A 55 -8.46 14.81 -0.44
C HIS A 55 -8.33 13.30 -0.67
N GLY A 56 -9.32 12.53 -0.27
CA GLY A 56 -9.33 11.09 -0.57
C GLY A 56 -9.45 10.84 -2.07
N TRP A 57 -9.22 9.63 -2.52
CA TRP A 57 -9.30 9.20 -3.92
C TRP A 57 -10.54 9.71 -4.68
N ALA A 58 -11.67 9.82 -4.01
CA ALA A 58 -12.89 10.34 -4.60
C ALA A 58 -12.76 11.77 -5.13
N SER A 59 -11.88 12.58 -4.55
CA SER A 59 -11.67 13.95 -4.99
C SER A 59 -10.93 14.06 -6.32
N TRP A 60 -10.22 13.02 -6.72
CA TRP A 60 -9.51 12.94 -7.99
C TRP A 60 -10.38 12.49 -9.14
N VAL A 61 -11.36 11.64 -8.83
CA VAL A 61 -12.18 10.96 -9.84
C VAL A 61 -13.49 11.68 -10.07
N VAL A 62 -13.98 12.40 -9.07
CA VAL A 62 -15.32 12.97 -9.12
C VAL A 62 -15.27 14.47 -8.85
N GLY A 63 -15.59 15.22 -9.85
CA GLY A 63 -16.18 16.48 -9.54
C GLY A 63 -15.51 17.70 -10.10
N ARG A 64 -16.34 18.65 -10.35
CA ARG A 64 -16.00 20.03 -10.62
C ARG A 64 -15.33 20.64 -9.38
N PRO A 65 -14.47 21.67 -9.52
CA PRO A 65 -13.78 22.31 -8.39
C PRO A 65 -14.70 22.69 -7.22
N GLU A 66 -15.94 23.10 -7.52
CA GLU A 66 -16.91 23.47 -6.48
C GLU A 66 -17.40 22.26 -5.67
N GLN A 67 -17.42 21.08 -6.25
CA GLN A 67 -17.79 19.84 -5.55
C GLN A 67 -16.62 19.33 -4.73
N GLN A 68 -15.39 19.46 -5.23
CA GLN A 68 -14.19 19.10 -4.47
C GLN A 68 -14.02 19.99 -3.23
N ALA A 69 -14.37 21.27 -3.31
CA ALA A 69 -14.34 22.18 -2.17
C ALA A 69 -15.28 21.78 -1.02
N ARG A 70 -16.33 20.99 -1.30
CA ARG A 70 -17.29 20.49 -0.31
C ARG A 70 -16.86 19.20 0.40
N ILE A 71 -15.83 18.54 -0.11
CA ILE A 71 -15.32 17.30 0.50
C ILE A 71 -14.60 17.66 1.80
N PRO A 72 -14.98 17.08 2.95
CA PRO A 72 -14.32 17.36 4.21
C PRO A 72 -12.84 16.97 4.11
N LYS A 73 -11.96 17.90 4.44
CA LYS A 73 -10.53 17.62 4.54
C LYS A 73 -10.31 16.54 5.61
N ARG A 74 -9.65 15.46 5.24
CA ARG A 74 -9.25 14.46 6.23
C ARG A 74 -8.13 15.01 7.10
N PRO A 75 -8.14 14.76 8.40
CA PRO A 75 -7.00 15.10 9.23
C PRO A 75 -5.76 14.38 8.69
N VAL A 76 -4.67 15.12 8.62
CA VAL A 76 -3.35 14.58 8.23
C VAL A 76 -3.03 13.42 9.15
N SER A 77 -2.70 12.28 8.57
CA SER A 77 -2.13 11.19 9.35
C SER A 77 -0.77 11.67 9.88
N ASN A 78 -0.55 11.62 11.19
CA ASN A 78 0.76 11.88 11.79
C ASN A 78 1.82 10.83 11.40
N LEU A 79 1.43 9.86 10.59
CA LEU A 79 2.29 8.81 10.07
C LEU A 79 2.79 9.26 8.70
N ASP A 80 3.96 9.89 8.69
CA ASP A 80 4.67 10.23 7.46
C ASP A 80 5.52 9.04 7.02
N PHE A 81 4.88 8.07 6.36
CA PHE A 81 5.57 6.90 5.83
C PHE A 81 6.55 7.22 4.71
N VAL A 82 6.52 8.41 4.16
CA VAL A 82 7.45 8.87 3.10
C VAL A 82 8.90 8.81 3.56
N ASN A 83 9.14 8.99 4.86
CA ASN A 83 10.48 9.00 5.44
C ASN A 83 10.97 7.59 5.82
N TYR A 84 10.14 6.56 5.72
CA TYR A 84 10.57 5.20 5.98
C TYR A 84 11.10 4.53 4.71
N PRO A 85 12.06 3.60 4.84
CA PRO A 85 12.62 2.88 3.71
C PRO A 85 11.53 2.13 2.92
N SER A 86 11.70 2.11 1.61
CA SER A 86 10.85 1.33 0.72
C SER A 86 11.23 -0.16 0.76
N LEU A 87 10.35 -1.02 0.23
CA LEU A 87 10.68 -2.42 0.03
C LEU A 87 11.95 -2.60 -0.83
N ILE A 88 12.14 -1.75 -1.82
CA ILE A 88 13.32 -1.78 -2.70
C ILE A 88 14.58 -1.46 -1.88
N ASP A 89 14.52 -0.48 -0.99
CA ASP A 89 15.65 -0.14 -0.11
C ASP A 89 16.03 -1.33 0.78
N LEU A 90 15.03 -2.04 1.33
CA LEU A 90 15.27 -3.25 2.12
C LEU A 90 15.86 -4.40 1.29
N LEU A 91 15.45 -4.54 0.03
CA LEU A 91 15.96 -5.57 -0.87
C LEU A 91 17.42 -5.29 -1.25
N ASN A 92 17.75 -4.03 -1.49
CA ASN A 92 19.09 -3.62 -1.88
C ASN A 92 20.07 -3.49 -0.70
N ASN A 93 19.55 -3.27 0.51
CA ASN A 93 20.38 -3.07 1.70
C ASN A 93 20.04 -4.06 2.82
N PRO A 94 20.73 -5.19 2.90
CA PRO A 94 20.49 -6.21 3.93
C PRO A 94 20.60 -5.70 5.36
N SER A 95 21.38 -4.65 5.63
CA SER A 95 21.54 -4.10 6.98
C SER A 95 20.27 -3.43 7.53
N MET A 96 19.33 -3.07 6.65
CA MET A 96 18.03 -2.51 7.03
C MET A 96 16.99 -3.57 7.38
N ARG A 97 17.33 -4.85 7.21
CA ARG A 97 16.41 -5.97 7.45
C ARG A 97 16.45 -6.41 8.90
N ARG A 98 15.52 -7.27 9.25
CA ARG A 98 15.48 -7.94 10.55
C ARG A 98 16.79 -8.69 10.81
N THR A 99 17.44 -8.40 11.92
CA THR A 99 18.69 -9.04 12.38
C THR A 99 18.48 -9.92 13.61
N SER A 100 17.31 -9.80 14.26
CA SER A 100 16.94 -10.61 15.43
C SER A 100 15.49 -11.09 15.32
N PRO A 101 15.19 -12.34 15.72
CA PRO A 101 13.81 -12.82 15.74
C PRO A 101 12.92 -12.09 16.74
N ALA A 102 13.49 -11.37 17.69
CA ALA A 102 12.73 -10.59 18.67
C ALA A 102 12.27 -9.22 18.15
N GLN A 103 12.84 -8.74 17.05
CA GLN A 103 12.45 -7.45 16.49
C GLN A 103 11.02 -7.46 15.96
N ILE A 104 10.29 -6.38 16.23
CA ILE A 104 8.96 -6.14 15.71
C ILE A 104 9.11 -5.38 14.39
N THR A 105 8.46 -5.85 13.34
CA THR A 105 8.52 -5.20 12.02
C THR A 105 7.14 -4.76 11.57
N PHE A 106 7.07 -3.62 10.91
CA PHE A 106 5.84 -3.09 10.33
C PHE A 106 6.04 -2.79 8.83
N PHE A 107 5.13 -3.26 8.02
CA PHE A 107 5.11 -3.01 6.59
C PHE A 107 3.85 -2.22 6.21
N HIS A 108 4.06 -0.98 5.77
CA HIS A 108 2.98 -0.13 5.27
C HIS A 108 2.63 -0.51 3.85
N ASN A 109 1.62 -1.37 3.70
CA ASN A 109 1.20 -1.94 2.43
C ASN A 109 0.08 -1.10 1.78
N LEU A 110 0.30 0.18 1.62
CA LEU A 110 -0.60 1.07 0.89
C LEU A 110 0.00 1.47 -0.45
N GLY A 111 -0.78 1.33 -1.49
CA GLY A 111 -0.36 1.60 -2.85
C GLY A 111 0.10 0.36 -3.60
N LEU A 112 0.31 0.49 -4.89
CA LEU A 112 0.79 -0.58 -5.81
C LEU A 112 0.04 -1.92 -5.73
N LEU A 113 -1.13 -1.98 -5.11
CA LEU A 113 -1.92 -3.21 -4.97
C LEU A 113 -2.19 -3.85 -6.33
N GLY A 114 -2.50 -3.05 -7.34
CA GLY A 114 -2.68 -3.55 -8.72
C GLY A 114 -1.43 -4.23 -9.26
N PHE A 115 -0.24 -3.70 -8.99
CA PHE A 115 1.02 -4.30 -9.39
C PHE A 115 1.28 -5.63 -8.66
N GLN A 116 1.01 -5.68 -7.36
CA GLN A 116 1.14 -6.90 -6.56
C GLN A 116 0.19 -8.00 -7.07
N PHE A 117 -1.07 -7.65 -7.32
CA PHE A 117 -2.05 -8.58 -7.89
C PHE A 117 -1.65 -9.06 -9.28
N ALA A 118 -1.18 -8.16 -10.14
CA ALA A 118 -0.72 -8.53 -11.48
C ALA A 118 0.46 -9.51 -11.43
N ALA A 119 1.42 -9.29 -10.54
CA ALA A 119 2.57 -10.17 -10.38
C ALA A 119 2.17 -11.59 -9.91
N VAL A 120 1.30 -11.67 -8.89
CA VAL A 120 0.80 -12.95 -8.38
C VAL A 120 -0.07 -13.65 -9.42
N ALA A 121 -0.98 -12.92 -10.08
CA ALA A 121 -1.84 -13.46 -11.12
C ALA A 121 -1.04 -14.00 -12.31
N ALA A 122 -0.05 -13.25 -12.78
CA ALA A 122 0.82 -13.68 -13.87
C ALA A 122 1.59 -14.97 -13.51
N LYS A 123 2.13 -15.05 -12.29
CA LYS A 123 2.83 -16.26 -11.81
C LYS A 123 1.87 -17.44 -11.69
N THR A 124 0.69 -17.23 -11.15
CA THR A 124 -0.34 -18.27 -11.02
C THR A 124 -0.77 -18.80 -12.40
N TYR A 125 -0.99 -17.90 -13.34
CA TYR A 125 -1.33 -18.26 -14.72
C TYR A 125 -0.23 -19.12 -15.39
N GLN A 126 1.02 -18.70 -15.26
CA GLN A 126 2.15 -19.47 -15.80
C GLN A 126 2.23 -20.88 -15.19
N MET A 127 2.04 -20.98 -13.86
CA MET A 127 2.08 -22.26 -13.18
C MET A 127 0.89 -23.16 -13.55
N ALA A 128 -0.30 -22.59 -13.70
CA ALA A 128 -1.50 -23.33 -14.11
C ALA A 128 -1.33 -23.89 -15.53
N ARG A 129 -0.84 -23.08 -16.47
CA ARG A 129 -0.54 -23.53 -17.83
C ARG A 129 0.49 -24.67 -17.86
N ALA A 130 1.57 -24.51 -17.11
CA ALA A 130 2.63 -25.53 -17.04
C ALA A 130 2.14 -26.86 -16.47
N LYS A 131 1.12 -26.84 -15.59
CA LYS A 131 0.51 -28.03 -14.98
C LYS A 131 -0.71 -28.56 -15.74
N GLY A 132 -1.15 -27.89 -16.79
CA GLY A 132 -2.38 -28.24 -17.49
C GLY A 132 -3.64 -28.10 -16.64
N VAL A 133 -3.64 -27.19 -15.66
CA VAL A 133 -4.77 -26.96 -14.74
C VAL A 133 -5.56 -25.74 -15.20
N GLY A 134 -6.87 -25.87 -15.17
CA GLY A 134 -7.82 -24.81 -15.54
C GLY A 134 -8.36 -24.97 -16.96
N LEU A 135 -9.21 -24.04 -17.35
CA LEU A 135 -9.79 -23.95 -18.69
C LEU A 135 -9.26 -22.67 -19.36
N GLU A 136 -8.66 -22.81 -20.53
CA GLU A 136 -8.23 -21.67 -21.32
C GLU A 136 -9.44 -21.08 -22.07
N MET A 137 -9.75 -19.83 -21.80
CA MET A 137 -10.87 -19.12 -22.45
C MET A 137 -10.33 -18.07 -23.41
N SER A 138 -11.08 -17.82 -24.49
CA SER A 138 -10.79 -16.70 -25.38
C SER A 138 -10.89 -15.37 -24.61
N THR A 139 -9.96 -14.47 -24.89
CA THR A 139 -9.98 -13.11 -24.32
C THR A 139 -10.97 -12.18 -25.03
N ALA A 140 -11.43 -12.55 -26.23
CA ALA A 140 -12.30 -11.69 -27.05
C ALA A 140 -13.54 -11.14 -26.32
N PRO A 141 -14.26 -11.92 -25.48
CA PRO A 141 -15.41 -11.39 -24.74
C PRO A 141 -15.05 -10.35 -23.66
N PHE A 142 -13.78 -10.27 -23.26
CA PHE A 142 -13.30 -9.39 -22.20
C PHE A 142 -12.60 -8.13 -22.75
N LEU A 143 -12.40 -8.07 -24.06
CA LEU A 143 -11.83 -6.88 -24.71
C LEU A 143 -12.97 -5.90 -24.97
N GLN A 144 -12.79 -4.68 -24.49
CA GLN A 144 -13.66 -3.57 -24.84
C GLN A 144 -13.13 -2.88 -26.09
N ASP A 145 -13.98 -2.72 -27.10
CA ASP A 145 -13.71 -1.76 -28.16
C ASP A 145 -13.86 -0.36 -27.57
N ILE A 146 -12.73 0.27 -27.25
CA ILE A 146 -12.72 1.69 -26.87
C ILE A 146 -13.06 2.44 -28.16
N ARG A 147 -14.26 2.94 -28.26
CA ARG A 147 -14.64 3.84 -29.34
C ARG A 147 -14.06 5.21 -29.01
N ASP A 148 -13.24 5.72 -29.93
CA ASP A 148 -12.77 7.12 -29.94
C ASP A 148 -13.94 8.09 -30.08
#